data_e15f9390824beb9aee484de31fbf605e
#
_entry.id   e15f9390824beb9aee484de31fbf605e
#
_cell.length_a   1.000
_cell.length_b   1.000
_cell.length_c   1.000
_cell.angle_alpha   90.00
_cell.angle_beta   90.00
_cell.angle_gamma   90.00
#
_symmetry.space_group_name_H-M   'P 1'
#
loop_
_entity.id
_entity.type
_entity.pdbx_description
1 polymer ?
#
loop_
_entity_poly.entity_id
_entity_poly.type
_entity_poly.pdbx_seq_one_letter_code
_entity_poly.pdbx_strand_id
1 'polypeptide(L)'
;MIVEVDTPTFEDLIDPDAGLVMLGSGYQFTEGPVWNPRDQSLYFSDIPGDARWRWNESTGMEMVATPTFKGNGMAYDVDGSLLVCEQVNSCLVRIRLDGRRELVAWHYEGAYMNSPNDVVVRALDGSIYFTDPDYGRWNDWIGCKREFVRDFKGVYRVPHGGGPVELVVAADEFQQPNGLCFSPDEKLLYINDSPRAEIKVYDVADDGSLSNKRMFRDHIGQGTMGEGNLDGMECDEHGNIWTSGPGGVWVLNREGERIGAIRTPEICGSVVFGGPDLRTLFLTTTTTVHMMPTKVASAPLP
;
A
#
# COMPACT_ATOMS: atom_id res chain seq x y z
N MET A 1 -4.66 -14.17 21.69
CA MET A 1 -3.89 -12.92 21.69
C MET A 1 -3.95 -12.33 20.30
N ILE A 2 -3.99 -11.00 20.20
CA ILE A 2 -3.97 -10.29 18.90
C ILE A 2 -2.54 -10.22 18.37
N VAL A 3 -1.57 -10.00 19.25
CA VAL A 3 -0.14 -9.96 18.92
C VAL A 3 0.46 -11.34 19.09
N GLU A 4 1.08 -11.87 18.03
CA GLU A 4 1.84 -13.13 18.03
C GLU A 4 3.32 -12.81 17.98
N VAL A 5 4.06 -13.20 19.00
CA VAL A 5 5.50 -12.99 19.12
C VAL A 5 6.23 -14.25 18.67
N ASP A 6 6.93 -14.19 17.54
CA ASP A 6 7.77 -15.32 17.07
C ASP A 6 9.19 -15.20 17.61
N THR A 7 9.69 -13.97 17.78
CA THR A 7 11.01 -13.68 18.33
C THR A 7 10.95 -12.54 19.35
N PRO A 8 11.84 -12.51 20.38
CA PRO A 8 11.86 -11.43 21.36
C PRO A 8 12.04 -10.03 20.76
N THR A 9 12.71 -9.91 19.62
CA THR A 9 12.91 -8.63 18.92
C THR A 9 11.60 -7.98 18.47
N PHE A 10 10.52 -8.74 18.30
CA PHE A 10 9.22 -8.20 17.97
C PHE A 10 8.61 -7.39 19.13
N GLU A 11 8.93 -7.74 20.38
CA GLU A 11 8.50 -6.98 21.56
C GLU A 11 9.15 -5.59 21.66
N ASP A 12 10.26 -5.36 20.95
CA ASP A 12 10.86 -4.04 20.82
C ASP A 12 10.07 -3.13 19.86
N LEU A 13 9.25 -3.71 18.98
CA LEU A 13 8.47 -3.01 17.97
C LEU A 13 7.02 -2.74 18.42
N ILE A 14 6.48 -3.61 19.27
CA ILE A 14 5.08 -3.55 19.70
C ILE A 14 4.93 -4.10 21.13
N ASP A 15 3.92 -3.60 21.85
CA ASP A 15 3.56 -4.21 23.14
C ASP A 15 2.74 -5.49 22.86
N PRO A 16 3.15 -6.66 23.37
CA PRO A 16 2.40 -7.90 23.21
C PRO A 16 0.96 -7.85 23.75
N ASP A 17 0.69 -6.97 24.72
CA ASP A 17 -0.63 -6.76 25.30
C ASP A 17 -1.45 -5.65 24.58
N ALA A 18 -0.87 -5.01 23.54
CA ALA A 18 -1.58 -4.00 22.76
C ALA A 18 -2.81 -4.59 22.07
N GLY A 19 -3.90 -3.82 22.08
CA GLY A 19 -5.15 -4.16 21.43
C GLY A 19 -5.42 -3.33 20.19
N LEU A 20 -6.25 -3.85 19.29
CA LEU A 20 -6.80 -3.09 18.19
C LEU A 20 -7.96 -2.22 18.68
N VAL A 21 -7.93 -0.94 18.29
CA VAL A 21 -9.03 0.01 18.50
C VAL A 21 -9.74 0.19 17.17
N MET A 22 -11.03 -0.13 17.12
CA MET A 22 -11.86 0.10 15.92
C MET A 22 -12.17 1.58 15.79
N LEU A 23 -11.88 2.16 14.62
CA LEU A 23 -12.14 3.56 14.27
C LEU A 23 -13.46 3.73 13.53
N GLY A 24 -13.85 2.73 12.73
CA GLY A 24 -15.05 2.75 11.94
C GLY A 24 -15.42 1.39 11.38
N SER A 25 -16.68 1.24 10.96
CA SER A 25 -17.23 0.01 10.40
C SER A 25 -18.37 0.30 9.43
N GLY A 26 -18.80 -0.74 8.69
CA GLY A 26 -19.92 -0.64 7.76
C GLY A 26 -19.48 -0.30 6.32
N TYR A 27 -18.21 -0.41 6.04
CA TYR A 27 -17.64 -0.30 4.69
C TYR A 27 -17.87 -1.60 3.91
N GLN A 28 -17.54 -1.57 2.61
CA GLN A 28 -17.65 -2.76 1.77
C GLN A 28 -16.29 -3.46 1.60
N PHE A 29 -15.24 -2.69 1.30
CA PHE A 29 -13.85 -3.17 1.26
C PHE A 29 -12.90 -1.99 1.40
N THR A 30 -12.29 -1.86 2.58
CA THR A 30 -11.41 -0.73 2.89
C THR A 30 -9.97 -1.02 2.48
N GLU A 31 -9.36 -0.04 1.80
CA GLU A 31 -8.05 -0.14 1.18
C GLU A 31 -7.31 1.20 1.14
N GLY A 32 -6.03 1.15 0.69
CA GLY A 32 -5.21 2.29 0.37
C GLY A 32 -5.12 3.32 1.50
N PRO A 33 -4.83 2.92 2.74
CA PRO A 33 -4.71 3.88 3.82
C PRO A 33 -3.48 4.77 3.60
N VAL A 34 -3.62 6.07 3.90
CA VAL A 34 -2.51 7.02 3.86
C VAL A 34 -2.65 8.02 5.00
N TRP A 35 -1.56 8.31 5.69
CA TRP A 35 -1.52 9.32 6.75
C TRP A 35 -1.15 10.69 6.20
N ASN A 36 -1.91 11.71 6.56
CA ASN A 36 -1.60 13.10 6.25
C ASN A 36 -1.02 13.80 7.50
N PRO A 37 0.27 14.07 7.55
CA PRO A 37 0.88 14.71 8.71
C PRO A 37 0.48 16.20 8.86
N ARG A 38 -0.04 16.85 7.80
CA ARG A 38 -0.43 18.27 7.82
C ARG A 38 -1.73 18.52 8.58
N ASP A 39 -2.70 17.62 8.42
CA ASP A 39 -4.00 17.71 9.10
C ASP A 39 -4.21 16.60 10.14
N GLN A 40 -3.17 15.80 10.40
CA GLN A 40 -3.17 14.71 11.37
C GLN A 40 -4.35 13.75 11.17
N SER A 41 -4.55 13.32 9.93
CA SER A 41 -5.69 12.50 9.55
C SER A 41 -5.26 11.25 8.77
N LEU A 42 -5.96 10.16 9.02
CA LEU A 42 -5.95 8.98 8.17
C LEU A 42 -6.95 9.17 7.03
N TYR A 43 -6.51 8.92 5.80
CA TYR A 43 -7.39 8.77 4.65
C TYR A 43 -7.37 7.31 4.19
N PHE A 44 -8.49 6.80 3.69
CA PHE A 44 -8.58 5.46 3.13
C PHE A 44 -9.70 5.38 2.08
N SER A 45 -9.63 4.37 1.25
CA SER A 45 -10.63 4.08 0.21
C SER A 45 -11.62 3.02 0.71
N ASP A 46 -12.90 3.19 0.43
CA ASP A 46 -13.88 2.09 0.37
C ASP A 46 -14.12 1.83 -1.11
N ILE A 47 -13.39 0.84 -1.68
CA ILE A 47 -13.36 0.63 -3.13
C ILE A 47 -14.75 0.36 -3.68
N PRO A 48 -15.51 -0.65 -3.21
CA PRO A 48 -16.85 -0.93 -3.74
C PRO A 48 -17.85 0.17 -3.38
N GLY A 49 -17.67 0.84 -2.24
CA GLY A 49 -18.46 2.00 -1.83
C GLY A 49 -18.22 3.24 -2.69
N ASP A 50 -17.20 3.20 -3.55
CA ASP A 50 -16.77 4.31 -4.42
C ASP A 50 -16.56 5.62 -3.67
N ALA A 51 -15.94 5.51 -2.47
CA ALA A 51 -15.81 6.61 -1.53
C ALA A 51 -14.40 6.69 -0.94
N ARG A 52 -13.97 7.90 -0.64
CA ARG A 52 -12.80 8.17 0.21
C ARG A 52 -13.27 8.69 1.54
N TRP A 53 -12.72 8.12 2.59
CA TRP A 53 -13.01 8.46 3.97
C TRP A 53 -11.80 9.12 4.63
N ARG A 54 -12.06 9.95 5.61
CA ARG A 54 -11.07 10.56 6.50
C ARG A 54 -11.44 10.26 7.95
N TRP A 55 -10.46 9.88 8.73
CA TRP A 55 -10.57 9.84 10.18
C TRP A 55 -9.59 10.82 10.82
N ASN A 56 -10.06 11.55 11.80
CA ASN A 56 -9.25 12.43 12.63
C ASN A 56 -9.70 12.26 14.08
N GLU A 57 -8.75 12.25 15.01
CA GLU A 57 -9.04 12.04 16.43
C GLU A 57 -10.06 13.06 17.00
N SER A 58 -10.01 14.31 16.54
CA SER A 58 -10.88 15.38 17.04
C SER A 58 -12.27 15.43 16.40
N THR A 59 -12.40 15.02 15.12
CA THR A 59 -13.64 15.13 14.34
C THR A 59 -14.31 13.80 14.04
N GLY A 60 -13.61 12.70 14.28
CA GLY A 60 -14.08 11.35 13.96
C GLY A 60 -14.00 11.03 12.47
N MET A 61 -14.91 10.17 12.02
CA MET A 61 -14.94 9.64 10.66
C MET A 61 -15.87 10.46 9.76
N GLU A 62 -15.41 10.81 8.56
CA GLU A 62 -16.22 11.49 7.55
C GLU A 62 -15.92 11.03 6.14
N MET A 63 -16.91 11.03 5.26
CA MET A 63 -16.73 10.83 3.83
C MET A 63 -16.30 12.14 3.18
N VAL A 64 -15.13 12.14 2.54
CA VAL A 64 -14.54 13.35 1.95
C VAL A 64 -14.62 13.41 0.42
N ALA A 65 -14.89 12.28 -0.24
CA ALA A 65 -15.09 12.23 -1.68
C ALA A 65 -15.95 11.06 -2.12
N THR A 66 -16.82 11.28 -3.08
CA THR A 66 -17.59 10.29 -3.85
C THR A 66 -18.17 10.96 -5.10
N PRO A 67 -18.11 10.35 -6.32
CA PRO A 67 -17.41 9.12 -6.63
C PRO A 67 -15.88 9.31 -6.62
N THR A 68 -15.14 8.22 -6.39
CA THR A 68 -13.68 8.16 -6.44
C THR A 68 -13.15 7.34 -7.61
N PHE A 69 -14.06 6.83 -8.46
CA PHE A 69 -13.77 5.92 -9.57
C PHE A 69 -13.12 4.62 -9.10
N LYS A 70 -13.61 4.09 -7.97
CA LYS A 70 -13.03 2.93 -7.29
C LYS A 70 -11.55 3.16 -6.98
N GLY A 71 -11.27 4.30 -6.34
CA GLY A 71 -9.92 4.62 -5.84
C GLY A 71 -9.43 3.54 -4.90
N ASN A 72 -8.14 3.17 -5.03
CA ASN A 72 -7.47 2.17 -4.21
C ASN A 72 -6.29 2.80 -3.47
N GLY A 73 -5.05 2.39 -3.74
CA GLY A 73 -3.84 2.88 -3.11
C GLY A 73 -3.65 4.38 -3.26
N MET A 74 -3.13 5.00 -2.21
CA MET A 74 -2.89 6.44 -2.14
C MET A 74 -1.53 6.72 -1.52
N ALA A 75 -0.89 7.81 -1.96
CA ALA A 75 0.30 8.37 -1.35
C ALA A 75 0.29 9.90 -1.42
N TYR A 76 0.97 10.56 -0.50
CA TYR A 76 1.24 11.99 -0.68
C TYR A 76 2.49 12.19 -1.50
N ASP A 77 2.42 13.12 -2.45
CA ASP A 77 3.57 13.59 -3.22
C ASP A 77 4.37 14.60 -2.38
N VAL A 78 5.63 14.82 -2.73
CA VAL A 78 6.53 15.77 -2.04
C VAL A 78 5.98 17.20 -1.95
N ASP A 79 5.09 17.61 -2.84
CA ASP A 79 4.38 18.90 -2.79
C ASP A 79 3.11 18.87 -1.91
N GLY A 80 2.77 17.70 -1.37
CA GLY A 80 1.60 17.43 -0.53
C GLY A 80 0.31 17.20 -1.30
N SER A 81 0.36 17.07 -2.62
CA SER A 81 -0.76 16.60 -3.42
C SER A 81 -1.02 15.12 -3.14
N LEU A 82 -2.28 14.69 -3.23
CA LEU A 82 -2.66 13.30 -3.04
C LEU A 82 -2.62 12.55 -4.37
N LEU A 83 -1.82 11.49 -4.45
CA LEU A 83 -1.84 10.51 -5.53
C LEU A 83 -2.89 9.44 -5.25
N VAL A 84 -3.62 9.02 -6.27
CA VAL A 84 -4.67 8.00 -6.15
C VAL A 84 -4.66 7.07 -7.35
N CYS A 85 -4.62 5.78 -7.11
CA CYS A 85 -4.84 4.75 -8.10
C CYS A 85 -6.34 4.58 -8.36
N GLU A 86 -6.84 4.94 -9.56
CA GLU A 86 -8.26 4.83 -9.93
C GLU A 86 -8.48 3.59 -10.81
N GLN A 87 -9.12 2.57 -10.27
CA GLN A 87 -9.28 1.29 -10.96
C GLN A 87 -10.26 1.34 -12.14
N VAL A 88 -11.38 2.09 -12.00
CA VAL A 88 -12.36 2.26 -13.09
C VAL A 88 -11.73 2.98 -14.28
N ASN A 89 -10.95 4.02 -14.03
CA ASN A 89 -10.34 4.85 -15.07
C ASN A 89 -9.01 4.28 -15.60
N SER A 90 -8.47 3.21 -14.99
CA SER A 90 -7.16 2.66 -15.31
C SER A 90 -6.06 3.73 -15.32
N CYS A 91 -5.99 4.52 -14.28
CA CYS A 91 -5.01 5.60 -14.22
C CYS A 91 -4.55 5.91 -12.80
N LEU A 92 -3.37 6.49 -12.70
CA LEU A 92 -2.88 7.19 -11.52
C LEU A 92 -3.20 8.69 -11.70
N VAL A 93 -3.80 9.30 -10.70
CA VAL A 93 -4.13 10.73 -10.69
C VAL A 93 -3.47 11.44 -9.52
N ARG A 94 -3.29 12.74 -9.67
CA ARG A 94 -2.86 13.66 -8.62
C ARG A 94 -4.01 14.62 -8.31
N ILE A 95 -4.37 14.72 -7.05
CA ILE A 95 -5.33 15.70 -6.53
C ILE A 95 -4.52 16.78 -5.83
N ARG A 96 -4.48 17.96 -6.43
CA ARG A 96 -3.77 19.13 -5.92
C ARG A 96 -4.41 19.68 -4.65
N LEU A 97 -3.68 20.50 -3.89
CA LEU A 97 -4.18 21.15 -2.68
C LEU A 97 -5.39 22.04 -2.93
N ASP A 98 -5.58 22.54 -4.15
CA ASP A 98 -6.75 23.33 -4.56
C ASP A 98 -7.90 22.46 -5.09
N GLY A 99 -7.78 21.13 -5.02
CA GLY A 99 -8.77 20.16 -5.46
C GLY A 99 -8.73 19.83 -6.97
N ARG A 100 -7.85 20.45 -7.76
CA ARG A 100 -7.69 20.08 -9.18
C ARG A 100 -7.17 18.65 -9.30
N ARG A 101 -7.79 17.88 -10.18
CA ARG A 101 -7.42 16.52 -10.53
C ARG A 101 -6.61 16.51 -11.82
N GLU A 102 -5.43 15.93 -11.80
CA GLU A 102 -4.50 15.83 -12.93
C GLU A 102 -4.16 14.35 -13.20
N LEU A 103 -4.09 13.97 -14.47
CA LEU A 103 -3.61 12.64 -14.86
C LEU A 103 -2.09 12.59 -14.71
N VAL A 104 -1.59 11.56 -14.01
CA VAL A 104 -0.17 11.27 -13.83
C VAL A 104 0.27 10.15 -14.78
N ALA A 105 -0.43 9.02 -14.75
CA ALA A 105 -0.18 7.87 -15.62
C ALA A 105 -1.49 7.21 -16.02
N TRP A 106 -1.67 6.91 -17.31
CA TRP A 106 -2.89 6.30 -17.84
C TRP A 106 -2.63 5.36 -19.01
N HIS A 107 -1.44 5.42 -19.62
CA HIS A 107 -1.04 4.53 -20.70
C HIS A 107 0.49 4.33 -20.71
N TYR A 108 0.90 3.22 -21.27
CA TYR A 108 2.29 2.88 -21.53
C TYR A 108 2.39 2.23 -22.93
N GLU A 109 3.32 2.68 -23.78
CA GLU A 109 3.51 2.18 -25.15
C GLU A 109 2.20 2.06 -25.97
N GLY A 110 1.36 3.09 -25.89
CA GLY A 110 0.11 3.17 -26.67
C GLY A 110 -1.06 2.34 -26.18
N ALA A 111 -0.93 1.57 -25.11
CA ALA A 111 -2.01 0.83 -24.46
C ALA A 111 -2.34 1.41 -23.09
N TYR A 112 -3.62 1.36 -22.70
CA TYR A 112 -4.04 1.79 -21.36
C TYR A 112 -3.40 0.94 -20.26
N MET A 113 -3.26 1.52 -19.06
CA MET A 113 -2.94 0.76 -17.86
C MET A 113 -3.99 -0.32 -17.61
N ASN A 114 -3.63 -1.38 -16.87
CA ASN A 114 -4.58 -2.41 -16.45
C ASN A 114 -5.56 -1.82 -15.41
N SER A 115 -5.11 -1.72 -14.18
CA SER A 115 -5.83 -1.04 -13.11
C SER A 115 -4.85 -0.73 -11.98
N PRO A 116 -4.19 0.45 -12.01
CA PRO A 116 -3.26 0.83 -10.96
C PRO A 116 -3.83 0.56 -9.58
N ASN A 117 -2.99 -0.05 -8.71
CA ASN A 117 -3.44 -0.61 -7.45
C ASN A 117 -2.82 0.11 -6.26
N ASP A 118 -1.50 0.10 -6.14
CA ASP A 118 -0.78 0.75 -5.04
C ASP A 118 0.30 1.68 -5.55
N VAL A 119 0.71 2.66 -4.73
CA VAL A 119 1.59 3.77 -5.13
C VAL A 119 2.43 4.24 -3.96
N VAL A 120 3.73 4.49 -4.23
CA VAL A 120 4.65 5.13 -3.28
C VAL A 120 5.44 6.23 -3.96
N VAL A 121 5.89 7.20 -3.18
CA VAL A 121 6.74 8.31 -3.64
C VAL A 121 8.11 8.19 -3.00
N ARG A 122 9.14 8.30 -3.80
CA ARG A 122 10.51 8.37 -3.32
C ARG A 122 10.80 9.79 -2.81
N ALA A 123 11.04 9.96 -1.53
CA ALA A 123 11.24 11.29 -0.93
C ALA A 123 12.50 11.97 -1.45
N LEU A 124 13.57 11.20 -1.75
CA LEU A 124 14.85 11.71 -2.24
C LEU A 124 14.74 12.51 -3.55
N ASP A 125 13.89 12.09 -4.47
CA ASP A 125 13.82 12.69 -5.81
C ASP A 125 12.39 12.99 -6.30
N GLY A 126 11.35 12.64 -5.52
CA GLY A 126 9.95 12.83 -5.88
C GLY A 126 9.45 11.91 -7.02
N SER A 127 10.20 10.87 -7.37
CA SER A 127 9.74 9.87 -8.33
C SER A 127 8.61 9.03 -7.75
N ILE A 128 7.61 8.72 -8.58
CA ILE A 128 6.41 7.97 -8.18
C ILE A 128 6.54 6.56 -8.72
N TYR A 129 6.35 5.55 -7.89
CA TYR A 129 6.31 4.14 -8.29
C TYR A 129 4.93 3.58 -7.99
N PHE A 130 4.38 2.80 -8.93
CA PHE A 130 3.06 2.21 -8.76
C PHE A 130 2.95 0.84 -9.41
N THR A 131 2.08 0.01 -8.86
CA THR A 131 1.76 -1.33 -9.37
C THR A 131 0.51 -1.28 -10.25
N ASP A 132 0.48 -2.13 -11.29
CA ASP A 132 -0.60 -2.17 -12.28
C ASP A 132 -1.08 -3.60 -12.55
N PRO A 133 -1.64 -4.29 -11.52
CA PRO A 133 -2.33 -5.56 -11.71
C PRO A 133 -3.64 -5.36 -12.49
N ASP A 134 -4.39 -6.42 -12.71
CA ASP A 134 -5.65 -6.34 -13.47
C ASP A 134 -6.93 -6.54 -12.63
N TYR A 135 -6.82 -6.48 -11.30
CA TYR A 135 -7.96 -6.69 -10.38
C TYR A 135 -9.18 -5.83 -10.72
N GLY A 136 -8.97 -4.55 -10.97
CA GLY A 136 -10.05 -3.60 -11.32
C GLY A 136 -10.72 -3.86 -12.67
N ARG A 137 -10.25 -4.88 -13.44
CA ARG A 137 -10.87 -5.30 -14.70
C ARG A 137 -11.72 -6.56 -14.57
N TRP A 138 -11.65 -7.26 -13.43
CA TRP A 138 -12.32 -8.56 -13.26
C TRP A 138 -13.83 -8.44 -13.11
N ASN A 139 -14.29 -7.43 -12.40
CA ASN A 139 -15.70 -7.23 -12.07
C ASN A 139 -16.02 -5.77 -11.75
N ASP A 140 -17.30 -5.46 -11.59
CA ASP A 140 -17.79 -4.12 -11.29
C ASP A 140 -17.82 -3.82 -9.77
N TRP A 141 -17.44 -4.78 -8.94
CA TRP A 141 -17.41 -4.58 -7.49
C TRP A 141 -16.21 -3.72 -7.06
N ILE A 142 -14.99 -4.03 -7.55
CA ILE A 142 -13.78 -3.25 -7.25
C ILE A 142 -13.28 -2.40 -8.42
N GLY A 143 -13.91 -2.48 -9.58
CA GLY A 143 -13.46 -1.75 -10.77
C GLY A 143 -14.54 -1.63 -11.82
N CYS A 144 -14.19 -1.97 -13.06
CA CYS A 144 -15.11 -2.04 -14.20
C CYS A 144 -14.71 -3.25 -15.07
N LYS A 145 -15.61 -4.24 -15.19
CA LYS A 145 -15.35 -5.42 -15.99
C LYS A 145 -15.12 -5.04 -17.45
N ARG A 146 -13.95 -5.39 -17.96
CA ARG A 146 -13.56 -5.07 -19.35
C ARG A 146 -12.40 -5.96 -19.83
N GLU A 147 -12.23 -6.00 -21.14
CA GLU A 147 -11.15 -6.72 -21.82
C GLU A 147 -9.77 -6.23 -21.37
N PHE A 148 -8.82 -7.16 -21.31
CA PHE A 148 -7.42 -6.83 -21.11
C PHE A 148 -6.83 -6.27 -22.41
N VAL A 149 -6.08 -5.20 -22.30
CA VAL A 149 -5.39 -4.59 -23.44
C VAL A 149 -3.89 -4.86 -23.43
N ARG A 150 -3.41 -5.49 -22.34
CA ARG A 150 -2.01 -5.80 -22.10
C ARG A 150 -1.91 -7.22 -21.53
N ASP A 151 -0.94 -7.99 -21.97
CA ASP A 151 -0.73 -9.39 -21.59
C ASP A 151 0.17 -9.58 -20.37
N PHE A 152 0.65 -8.48 -19.79
CA PHE A 152 1.46 -8.49 -18.57
C PHE A 152 0.95 -7.47 -17.53
N LYS A 153 1.39 -7.63 -16.28
CA LYS A 153 1.17 -6.73 -15.17
C LYS A 153 2.48 -6.08 -14.79
N GLY A 154 2.52 -4.75 -14.78
CA GLY A 154 3.75 -3.99 -14.62
C GLY A 154 3.91 -3.33 -13.26
N VAL A 155 5.14 -2.97 -12.97
CA VAL A 155 5.48 -1.96 -11.97
C VAL A 155 6.12 -0.81 -12.72
N TYR A 156 5.60 0.38 -12.50
CA TYR A 156 5.95 1.56 -13.28
C TYR A 156 6.50 2.67 -12.42
N ARG A 157 7.26 3.55 -13.07
CA ARG A 157 7.77 4.79 -12.49
C ARG A 157 7.32 5.99 -13.33
N VAL A 158 7.03 7.10 -12.65
CA VAL A 158 6.93 8.43 -13.25
C VAL A 158 8.01 9.30 -12.62
N PRO A 159 8.95 9.85 -13.40
CA PRO A 159 9.98 10.74 -12.87
C PRO A 159 9.38 12.00 -12.24
N HIS A 160 10.08 12.58 -11.26
CA HIS A 160 9.69 13.85 -10.64
C HIS A 160 9.49 14.96 -11.70
N GLY A 161 8.46 15.77 -11.50
CA GLY A 161 8.10 16.83 -12.46
C GLY A 161 7.37 16.35 -13.71
N GLY A 162 7.10 15.06 -13.83
CA GLY A 162 6.44 14.43 -14.97
C GLY A 162 7.45 13.88 -15.99
N GLY A 163 6.93 13.23 -17.02
CA GLY A 163 7.73 12.57 -18.04
C GLY A 163 7.05 11.33 -18.57
N PRO A 164 7.72 10.54 -19.41
CA PRO A 164 7.18 9.27 -19.86
C PRO A 164 7.02 8.31 -18.67
N VAL A 165 5.97 7.51 -18.70
CA VAL A 165 5.82 6.37 -17.80
C VAL A 165 6.84 5.32 -18.19
N GLU A 166 7.58 4.81 -17.22
CA GLU A 166 8.67 3.84 -17.42
C GLU A 166 8.28 2.50 -16.78
N LEU A 167 8.43 1.40 -17.49
CA LEU A 167 8.35 0.06 -16.91
C LEU A 167 9.68 -0.23 -16.22
N VAL A 168 9.65 -0.44 -14.89
CA VAL A 168 10.88 -0.55 -14.09
C VAL A 168 11.26 -1.99 -13.72
N VAL A 169 10.42 -2.96 -14.09
CA VAL A 169 10.69 -4.40 -13.94
C VAL A 169 10.41 -5.13 -15.25
N ALA A 170 10.92 -6.35 -15.43
CA ALA A 170 10.59 -7.15 -16.61
C ALA A 170 9.08 -7.41 -16.70
N ALA A 171 8.53 -7.42 -17.92
CA ALA A 171 7.09 -7.55 -18.16
C ALA A 171 6.46 -8.85 -17.62
N ASP A 172 7.24 -9.92 -17.48
CA ASP A 172 6.80 -11.22 -16.95
C ASP A 172 7.20 -11.47 -15.48
N GLU A 173 7.69 -10.41 -14.81
CA GLU A 173 8.25 -10.52 -13.46
C GLU A 173 7.22 -10.88 -12.41
N PHE A 174 6.01 -10.31 -12.50
CA PHE A 174 4.94 -10.48 -11.53
C PHE A 174 3.69 -11.08 -12.17
N GLN A 175 2.96 -11.87 -11.37
CA GLN A 175 1.64 -12.33 -11.77
C GLN A 175 0.57 -11.28 -11.44
N GLN A 176 0.60 -10.70 -10.24
CA GLN A 176 -0.25 -9.61 -9.77
C GLN A 176 0.54 -8.77 -8.76
N PRO A 177 1.36 -7.82 -9.23
CA PRO A 177 2.05 -6.92 -8.31
C PRO A 177 1.04 -6.10 -7.54
N ASN A 178 1.22 -6.00 -6.22
CA ASN A 178 0.28 -5.34 -5.32
C ASN A 178 1.01 -4.31 -4.46
N GLY A 179 1.14 -4.51 -3.14
CA GLY A 179 1.79 -3.58 -2.26
C GLY A 179 3.28 -3.37 -2.57
N LEU A 180 3.76 -2.15 -2.33
CA LEU A 180 5.16 -1.79 -2.47
C LEU A 180 5.56 -0.77 -1.39
N CYS A 181 6.82 -0.82 -0.94
CA CYS A 181 7.38 0.17 -0.02
C CYS A 181 8.89 0.31 -0.17
N PHE A 182 9.43 1.47 0.18
CA PHE A 182 10.88 1.70 0.24
C PHE A 182 11.47 1.31 1.59
N SER A 183 12.78 0.97 1.60
CA SER A 183 13.57 0.97 2.83
C SER A 183 13.74 2.40 3.38
N PRO A 184 14.12 2.57 4.67
CA PRO A 184 14.23 3.90 5.27
C PRO A 184 15.26 4.83 4.59
N ASP A 185 16.27 4.27 3.92
CA ASP A 185 17.28 4.99 3.14
C ASP A 185 16.94 5.09 1.64
N GLU A 186 15.77 4.58 1.25
CA GLU A 186 15.23 4.53 -0.12
C GLU A 186 16.17 3.88 -1.16
N LYS A 187 17.09 3.04 -0.70
CA LYS A 187 17.96 2.27 -1.58
C LYS A 187 17.43 0.91 -1.96
N LEU A 188 16.36 0.48 -1.32
CA LEU A 188 15.66 -0.76 -1.63
C LEU A 188 14.18 -0.46 -1.88
N LEU A 189 13.61 -1.13 -2.89
CA LEU A 189 12.17 -1.17 -3.15
C LEU A 189 11.69 -2.62 -3.01
N TYR A 190 10.75 -2.82 -2.09
CA TYR A 190 10.06 -4.09 -1.89
C TYR A 190 8.76 -4.08 -2.65
N ILE A 191 8.42 -5.20 -3.32
CA ILE A 191 7.20 -5.35 -4.10
C ILE A 191 6.68 -6.77 -3.87
N ASN A 192 5.41 -6.91 -3.54
CA ASN A 192 4.80 -8.22 -3.37
C ASN A 192 4.03 -8.68 -4.61
N ASP A 193 3.83 -9.99 -4.69
CA ASP A 193 3.00 -10.69 -5.69
C ASP A 193 1.97 -11.53 -4.95
N SER A 194 0.72 -11.07 -4.91
CA SER A 194 -0.32 -11.69 -4.09
C SER A 194 -0.56 -13.17 -4.43
N PRO A 195 -0.76 -13.58 -5.71
CA PRO A 195 -0.99 -14.99 -6.03
C PRO A 195 0.23 -15.89 -5.80
N ARG A 196 1.44 -15.35 -5.96
CA ARG A 196 2.67 -16.12 -5.72
C ARG A 196 3.05 -16.18 -4.24
N ALA A 197 2.41 -15.36 -3.40
CA ALA A 197 2.69 -15.24 -1.96
C ALA A 197 4.17 -14.96 -1.68
N GLU A 198 4.75 -14.05 -2.46
CA GLU A 198 6.17 -13.70 -2.42
C GLU A 198 6.40 -12.19 -2.38
N ILE A 199 7.51 -11.77 -1.78
CA ILE A 199 8.02 -10.39 -1.81
C ILE A 199 9.39 -10.43 -2.47
N LYS A 200 9.58 -9.58 -3.48
CA LYS A 200 10.87 -9.32 -4.11
C LYS A 200 11.42 -7.98 -3.67
N VAL A 201 12.74 -7.87 -3.65
CA VAL A 201 13.44 -6.62 -3.35
C VAL A 201 14.41 -6.28 -4.46
N TYR A 202 14.48 -4.99 -4.77
CA TYR A 202 15.34 -4.39 -5.79
C TYR A 202 16.23 -3.33 -5.17
N ASP A 203 17.44 -3.20 -5.67
CA ASP A 203 18.26 -2.02 -5.41
C ASP A 203 17.75 -0.86 -6.26
N VAL A 204 17.67 0.33 -5.64
CA VAL A 204 17.25 1.57 -6.29
C VAL A 204 18.47 2.45 -6.49
N ALA A 205 18.81 2.72 -7.74
CA ALA A 205 19.92 3.62 -8.08
C ALA A 205 19.55 5.10 -7.87
N ASP A 206 20.54 5.98 -7.94
CA ASP A 206 20.32 7.43 -7.76
C ASP A 206 19.38 8.01 -8.84
N ASP A 207 19.40 7.45 -10.04
CA ASP A 207 18.49 7.83 -11.14
C ASP A 207 17.10 7.19 -11.03
N GLY A 208 16.86 6.39 -9.99
CA GLY A 208 15.60 5.69 -9.73
C GLY A 208 15.41 4.39 -10.52
N SER A 209 16.39 3.92 -11.29
CA SER A 209 16.34 2.62 -11.94
C SER A 209 16.45 1.49 -10.93
N LEU A 210 15.76 0.37 -11.21
CA LEU A 210 15.79 -0.82 -10.37
C LEU A 210 16.77 -1.86 -10.91
N SER A 211 17.51 -2.48 -10.02
CA SER A 211 18.49 -3.51 -10.34
C SER A 211 18.59 -4.57 -9.24
N ASN A 212 19.43 -5.56 -9.44
CA ASN A 212 19.84 -6.52 -8.40
C ASN A 212 18.66 -7.21 -7.70
N LYS A 213 17.65 -7.63 -8.50
CA LYS A 213 16.48 -8.34 -8.01
C LYS A 213 16.86 -9.56 -7.19
N ARG A 214 16.19 -9.75 -6.05
CA ARG A 214 16.30 -10.95 -5.23
C ARG A 214 14.99 -11.27 -4.53
N MET A 215 14.80 -12.53 -4.20
CA MET A 215 13.72 -12.97 -3.34
C MET A 215 13.98 -12.43 -1.92
N PHE A 216 13.04 -11.68 -1.37
CA PHE A 216 13.07 -11.26 0.03
C PHE A 216 12.38 -12.27 0.93
N ARG A 217 11.18 -12.69 0.54
CA ARG A 217 10.42 -13.73 1.24
C ARG A 217 9.48 -14.44 0.27
N ASP A 218 9.42 -15.75 0.35
CA ASP A 218 8.47 -16.59 -0.37
C ASP A 218 7.56 -17.35 0.59
N HIS A 219 6.56 -18.04 0.04
CA HIS A 219 5.66 -18.93 0.77
C HIS A 219 4.94 -18.26 1.95
N ILE A 220 4.62 -16.97 1.85
CA ILE A 220 3.93 -16.25 2.90
C ILE A 220 2.51 -16.83 3.05
N GLY A 221 2.22 -17.34 4.26
CA GLY A 221 0.93 -17.93 4.59
C GLY A 221 0.77 -19.40 4.25
N GLN A 222 1.72 -20.05 3.58
CA GLN A 222 1.65 -21.48 3.35
C GLN A 222 1.76 -22.25 4.68
N GLY A 223 0.72 -23.07 4.97
CA GLY A 223 0.65 -23.84 6.21
C GLY A 223 0.19 -23.05 7.44
N THR A 224 -0.19 -21.79 7.30
CA THR A 224 -0.80 -21.01 8.38
C THR A 224 -2.33 -21.09 8.34
N MET A 225 -2.96 -20.98 9.51
CA MET A 225 -4.40 -20.87 9.60
C MET A 225 -4.81 -19.39 9.47
N GLY A 226 -5.67 -19.09 8.51
CA GLY A 226 -6.24 -17.76 8.30
C GLY A 226 -6.52 -17.48 6.83
N GLU A 227 -7.47 -16.58 6.59
CA GLU A 227 -7.77 -16.05 5.27
C GLU A 227 -6.98 -14.76 5.05
N GLY A 228 -6.75 -14.40 3.79
CA GLY A 228 -6.03 -13.21 3.36
C GLY A 228 -4.86 -13.54 2.43
N ASN A 229 -4.37 -12.52 1.77
CA ASN A 229 -3.25 -12.58 0.85
C ASN A 229 -2.27 -11.44 1.16
N LEU A 230 -1.11 -11.47 0.54
CA LEU A 230 -0.27 -10.29 0.43
C LEU A 230 -1.03 -9.19 -0.33
N ASP A 231 -1.08 -8.00 0.26
CA ASP A 231 -1.74 -6.83 -0.29
C ASP A 231 -0.92 -5.59 0.06
N GLY A 232 -1.42 -4.62 0.82
CA GLY A 232 -0.64 -3.46 1.21
C GLY A 232 0.52 -3.78 2.16
N MET A 233 1.57 -2.97 2.12
CA MET A 233 2.73 -3.11 3.01
C MET A 233 3.45 -1.78 3.27
N GLU A 234 4.13 -1.72 4.41
CA GLU A 234 4.90 -0.58 4.90
C GLU A 234 6.25 -1.01 5.44
N CYS A 235 7.19 -0.06 5.51
CA CYS A 235 8.49 -0.25 6.14
C CYS A 235 8.61 0.62 7.39
N ASP A 236 9.14 0.07 8.49
CA ASP A 236 9.42 0.86 9.69
C ASP A 236 10.81 1.51 9.65
N GLU A 237 11.09 2.40 10.63
CA GLU A 237 12.37 3.13 10.76
C GLU A 237 13.59 2.20 10.91
N HIS A 238 13.38 0.94 11.27
CA HIS A 238 14.43 -0.06 11.40
C HIS A 238 14.59 -0.95 10.17
N GLY A 239 13.70 -0.78 9.15
CA GLY A 239 13.74 -1.56 7.92
C GLY A 239 13.00 -2.89 8.00
N ASN A 240 12.16 -3.12 9.01
CA ASN A 240 11.27 -4.26 9.03
C ASN A 240 10.07 -3.99 8.12
N ILE A 241 9.57 -5.04 7.46
CA ILE A 241 8.42 -4.95 6.55
C ILE A 241 7.16 -5.43 7.29
N TRP A 242 6.17 -4.56 7.34
CA TRP A 242 4.84 -4.81 7.86
C TRP A 242 3.90 -5.00 6.68
N THR A 243 3.43 -6.21 6.45
CA THR A 243 2.61 -6.55 5.28
C THR A 243 1.34 -7.27 5.69
N SER A 244 0.25 -6.98 5.00
CA SER A 244 -0.94 -7.82 5.08
C SER A 244 -0.62 -9.25 4.64
N GLY A 245 -1.35 -10.20 5.15
CA GLY A 245 -1.16 -11.62 4.84
C GLY A 245 -2.22 -12.49 5.52
N PRO A 246 -2.15 -13.80 5.36
CA PRO A 246 -3.10 -14.71 5.98
C PRO A 246 -3.19 -14.54 7.49
N GLY A 247 -4.39 -14.21 7.96
CA GLY A 247 -4.72 -14.02 9.37
C GLY A 247 -4.44 -12.64 9.93
N GLY A 248 -3.95 -11.67 9.12
CA GLY A 248 -3.74 -10.29 9.56
C GLY A 248 -2.47 -9.65 9.01
N VAL A 249 -1.66 -9.05 9.86
CA VAL A 249 -0.40 -8.39 9.48
C VAL A 249 0.79 -9.24 9.88
N TRP A 250 1.68 -9.49 8.95
CA TRP A 250 2.97 -10.16 9.18
C TRP A 250 4.07 -9.12 9.31
N VAL A 251 4.99 -9.32 10.25
CA VAL A 251 6.17 -8.46 10.41
C VAL A 251 7.42 -9.27 10.12
N LEU A 252 8.17 -8.82 9.12
CA LEU A 252 9.39 -9.46 8.63
C LEU A 252 10.59 -8.57 8.96
N ASN A 253 11.67 -9.16 9.47
CA ASN A 253 12.92 -8.43 9.66
C ASN A 253 13.62 -8.13 8.32
N ARG A 254 14.76 -7.45 8.36
CA ARG A 254 15.53 -7.07 7.14
C ARG A 254 16.00 -8.27 6.31
N GLU A 255 16.10 -9.43 6.91
CA GLU A 255 16.49 -10.69 6.29
C GLU A 255 15.28 -11.45 5.68
N GLY A 256 14.05 -10.94 5.87
CA GLY A 256 12.81 -11.56 5.40
C GLY A 256 12.29 -12.66 6.34
N GLU A 257 12.81 -12.78 7.55
CA GLU A 257 12.32 -13.72 8.53
C GLU A 257 11.12 -13.14 9.29
N ARG A 258 10.07 -13.93 9.49
CA ARG A 258 8.93 -13.51 10.28
C ARG A 258 9.35 -13.42 11.77
N ILE A 259 9.17 -12.25 12.34
CA ILE A 259 9.46 -11.98 13.75
C ILE A 259 8.21 -11.90 14.61
N GLY A 260 7.04 -11.72 14.00
CA GLY A 260 5.76 -11.72 14.66
C GLY A 260 4.60 -11.40 13.72
N ALA A 261 3.40 -11.34 14.27
CA ALA A 261 2.20 -10.97 13.53
C ALA A 261 1.16 -10.29 14.42
N ILE A 262 0.23 -9.57 13.76
CA ILE A 262 -0.95 -8.98 14.38
C ILE A 262 -2.17 -9.66 13.78
N ARG A 263 -2.97 -10.33 14.60
CA ARG A 263 -4.24 -10.94 14.18
C ARG A 263 -5.31 -9.88 14.03
N THR A 264 -6.00 -9.91 12.90
CA THR A 264 -7.12 -9.01 12.61
C THR A 264 -8.45 -9.77 12.64
N PRO A 265 -9.55 -9.10 13.00
CA PRO A 265 -10.89 -9.74 13.04
C PRO A 265 -11.42 -10.10 11.65
N GLU A 266 -10.90 -9.47 10.60
CA GLU A 266 -11.26 -9.67 9.19
C GLU A 266 -9.97 -9.72 8.36
N ILE A 267 -10.08 -10.04 7.07
CA ILE A 267 -8.95 -9.95 6.14
C ILE A 267 -8.41 -8.51 6.15
N CYS A 268 -7.11 -8.38 6.41
CA CYS A 268 -6.41 -7.11 6.33
C CYS A 268 -6.02 -6.85 4.87
N GLY A 269 -6.48 -5.73 4.30
CA GLY A 269 -6.08 -5.28 2.98
C GLY A 269 -4.74 -4.55 3.04
N SER A 270 -4.65 -3.52 3.87
CA SER A 270 -3.45 -2.68 3.90
C SER A 270 -3.16 -2.11 5.29
N VAL A 271 -1.95 -1.57 5.44
CA VAL A 271 -1.47 -0.94 6.66
C VAL A 271 -0.76 0.37 6.34
N VAL A 272 -0.78 1.32 7.28
CA VAL A 272 0.02 2.55 7.21
C VAL A 272 0.39 3.01 8.62
N PHE A 273 1.59 3.50 8.78
CA PHE A 273 1.98 4.21 9.99
C PHE A 273 1.49 5.65 9.97
N GLY A 274 1.09 6.17 11.12
CA GLY A 274 0.65 7.55 11.27
C GLY A 274 0.67 7.98 12.74
N GLY A 275 -0.11 9.00 13.04
CA GLY A 275 -0.08 9.67 14.34
C GLY A 275 0.97 10.78 14.39
N PRO A 276 0.98 11.60 15.45
CA PRO A 276 1.88 12.74 15.56
C PRO A 276 3.37 12.39 15.54
N ASP A 277 3.71 11.20 16.00
CA ASP A 277 5.07 10.65 16.07
C ASP A 277 5.31 9.47 15.13
N LEU A 278 4.32 9.19 14.22
CA LEU A 278 4.33 8.06 13.29
C LEU A 278 4.43 6.68 13.96
N ARG A 279 3.99 6.57 15.22
CA ARG A 279 4.02 5.34 16.03
C ARG A 279 2.63 4.74 16.25
N THR A 280 1.70 5.06 15.37
CA THR A 280 0.39 4.42 15.32
C THR A 280 0.25 3.65 14.02
N LEU A 281 0.04 2.35 14.10
CA LEU A 281 -0.28 1.53 12.94
C LEU A 281 -1.79 1.58 12.70
N PHE A 282 -2.20 2.01 11.52
CA PHE A 282 -3.58 1.93 11.04
C PHE A 282 -3.72 0.74 10.10
N LEU A 283 -4.86 0.06 10.20
CA LEU A 283 -5.15 -1.14 9.42
C LEU A 283 -6.52 -0.97 8.75
N THR A 284 -6.54 -1.15 7.44
CA THR A 284 -7.79 -1.34 6.70
C THR A 284 -8.06 -2.84 6.60
N THR A 285 -9.26 -3.22 7.04
CA THR A 285 -9.74 -4.60 6.95
C THR A 285 -11.01 -4.63 6.10
N THR A 286 -11.57 -5.78 5.81
CA THR A 286 -12.66 -5.86 4.82
C THR A 286 -13.75 -4.80 5.05
N THR A 287 -14.39 -4.78 6.23
CA THR A 287 -15.51 -3.88 6.51
C THR A 287 -15.24 -2.89 7.64
N THR A 288 -14.04 -2.91 8.20
CA THR A 288 -13.67 -2.11 9.37
C THR A 288 -12.29 -1.49 9.23
N VAL A 289 -12.03 -0.43 10.00
CA VAL A 289 -10.73 0.23 10.10
C VAL A 289 -10.31 0.28 11.55
N HIS A 290 -9.06 -0.03 11.81
CA HIS A 290 -8.49 -0.14 13.15
C HIS A 290 -7.21 0.67 13.30
N MET A 291 -6.83 0.92 14.55
CA MET A 291 -5.49 1.41 14.91
C MET A 291 -4.95 0.67 16.11
N MET A 292 -3.62 0.67 16.25
CA MET A 292 -2.92 0.24 17.46
C MET A 292 -1.59 0.99 17.62
N PRO A 293 -1.14 1.23 18.86
CA PRO A 293 0.15 1.86 19.09
C PRO A 293 1.30 0.90 18.78
N THR A 294 2.40 1.45 18.29
CA THR A 294 3.68 0.76 18.09
C THR A 294 4.79 1.45 18.89
N LYS A 295 5.87 0.75 19.13
CA LYS A 295 7.10 1.30 19.75
C LYS A 295 8.06 1.85 18.68
N VAL A 296 7.82 1.52 17.42
CA VAL A 296 8.62 1.89 16.25
C VAL A 296 7.83 2.85 15.36
N ALA A 297 8.52 3.78 14.71
CA ALA A 297 7.90 4.70 13.76
C ALA A 297 7.96 4.17 12.33
N SER A 298 7.20 4.80 11.43
CA SER A 298 7.36 4.63 9.97
C SER A 298 8.80 4.91 9.52
N ALA A 299 9.20 4.33 8.41
CA ALA A 299 10.25 4.92 7.58
C ALA A 299 9.90 6.39 7.24
N PRO A 300 10.89 7.24 6.90
CA PRO A 300 10.62 8.63 6.55
C PRO A 300 9.54 8.77 5.47
N LEU A 301 8.59 9.67 5.68
CA LEU A 301 7.56 10.02 4.68
C LEU A 301 8.10 11.06 3.69
N PRO A 302 7.61 11.13 2.44
CA PRO A 302 8.00 12.10 1.44
C PRO A 302 7.58 13.55 1.76
#